data_99e57133fb6196a06fedcacb320118f6
#
_entry.id   99e57133fb6196a06fedcacb320118f6
#
_cell.length_a   1.000
_cell.length_b   1.000
_cell.length_c   1.000
_cell.angle_alpha   90.00
_cell.angle_beta   90.00
_cell.angle_gamma   90.00
#
_symmetry.space_group_name_H-M   'P 1'
#
loop_
_entity.id
_entity.type
_entity.pdbx_description
1 polymer ?
#
loop_
_entity_poly.entity_id
_entity_poly.type
_entity_poly.pdbx_seq_one_letter_code
_entity_poly.pdbx_strand_id
1 'polypeptide(L)'
;ERKPDIAHIFTAIEYAVKEFLADIHMDKVVIGISGGIDSAVAAALYAHILGPEKVLLVNMPSVYNSATTKGLAQELAVNLGCNYTIMPIQESVDHTIDQLEHIPVTFLKDGSKFNLQVSSFVAENIQARDRSARVLAGAAAAFGGGFTCNANKAETTVGYSTLYGDQSGFLCALADLWKHQVYDLAR
;
A
#
# COMPACT_ATOMS: atom_id res chain seq x y z
N GLU A 1 -31.07 -4.40 15.82
CA GLU A 1 -30.49 -3.65 14.68
C GLU A 1 -30.13 -4.64 13.58
N ARG A 2 -30.67 -4.46 12.37
CA ARG A 2 -30.24 -5.25 11.22
C ARG A 2 -28.81 -4.85 10.88
N LYS A 3 -27.87 -5.82 10.91
CA LYS A 3 -26.54 -5.60 10.33
C LYS A 3 -26.70 -5.21 8.86
N PRO A 4 -25.99 -4.19 8.36
CA PRO A 4 -26.04 -3.84 6.96
C PRO A 4 -25.62 -5.05 6.11
N ASP A 5 -26.38 -5.31 5.06
CA ASP A 5 -26.01 -6.32 4.06
C ASP A 5 -24.72 -5.89 3.38
N ILE A 6 -23.80 -6.83 3.15
CA ILE A 6 -22.50 -6.56 2.51
C ILE A 6 -22.68 -5.94 1.11
N ALA A 7 -23.74 -6.30 0.40
CA ALA A 7 -24.08 -5.71 -0.90
C ALA A 7 -24.37 -4.20 -0.81
N HIS A 8 -25.06 -3.75 0.24
CA HIS A 8 -25.30 -2.33 0.47
C HIS A 8 -24.01 -1.58 0.83
N ILE A 9 -23.12 -2.23 1.61
CA ILE A 9 -21.80 -1.69 1.93
C ILE A 9 -20.98 -1.53 0.65
N PHE A 10 -20.96 -2.55 -0.20
CA PHE A 10 -20.26 -2.48 -1.49
C PHE A 10 -20.78 -1.32 -2.34
N THR A 11 -22.10 -1.21 -2.53
CA THR A 11 -22.72 -0.13 -3.32
C THR A 11 -22.35 1.25 -2.79
N ALA A 12 -22.32 1.42 -1.46
CA ALA A 12 -21.96 2.70 -0.84
C ALA A 12 -20.49 3.06 -1.08
N ILE A 13 -19.58 2.08 -0.94
CA ILE A 13 -18.14 2.27 -1.19
C ILE A 13 -17.89 2.56 -2.68
N GLU A 14 -18.50 1.77 -3.56
CA GLU A 14 -18.39 1.97 -5.01
C GLU A 14 -18.82 3.38 -5.42
N TYR A 15 -19.97 3.83 -4.94
CA TYR A 15 -20.47 5.17 -5.21
C TYR A 15 -19.51 6.25 -4.69
N ALA A 16 -19.11 6.15 -3.43
CA ALA A 16 -18.23 7.14 -2.81
C ALA A 16 -16.86 7.23 -3.51
N VAL A 17 -16.27 6.09 -3.89
CA VAL A 17 -15.00 6.05 -4.61
C VAL A 17 -15.14 6.65 -6.00
N LYS A 18 -16.22 6.34 -6.75
CA LYS A 18 -16.49 6.91 -8.08
C LYS A 18 -16.60 8.43 -8.03
N GLU A 19 -17.43 8.97 -7.13
CA GLU A 19 -17.61 10.40 -6.95
C GLU A 19 -16.30 11.10 -6.58
N PHE A 20 -15.58 10.53 -5.61
CA PHE A 20 -14.30 11.09 -5.18
C PHE A 20 -13.27 11.13 -6.32
N LEU A 21 -13.13 10.06 -7.09
CA LEU A 21 -12.19 10.00 -8.22
C LEU A 21 -12.58 11.01 -9.32
N ALA A 22 -13.89 11.17 -9.59
CA ALA A 22 -14.39 12.15 -10.54
C ALA A 22 -14.10 13.59 -10.09
N ASP A 23 -14.34 13.91 -8.82
CA ASP A 23 -14.10 15.24 -8.25
C ASP A 23 -12.63 15.67 -8.30
N ILE A 24 -11.70 14.73 -8.07
CA ILE A 24 -10.26 15.01 -8.14
C ILE A 24 -9.66 14.78 -9.54
N HIS A 25 -10.48 14.45 -10.53
CA HIS A 25 -10.07 14.16 -11.92
C HIS A 25 -8.99 13.07 -12.02
N MET A 26 -9.10 12.03 -11.20
CA MET A 26 -8.19 10.88 -11.19
C MET A 26 -8.84 9.67 -11.83
N ASP A 27 -8.28 9.21 -12.95
CA ASP A 27 -8.79 8.07 -13.72
C ASP A 27 -7.84 6.87 -13.76
N LYS A 28 -6.70 6.95 -13.10
CA LYS A 28 -5.71 5.86 -12.97
C LYS A 28 -5.28 5.69 -11.53
N VAL A 29 -5.08 4.45 -11.11
CA VAL A 29 -4.63 4.15 -9.76
C VAL A 29 -3.51 3.12 -9.74
N VAL A 30 -2.64 3.25 -8.74
CA VAL A 30 -1.57 2.30 -8.44
C VAL A 30 -1.83 1.69 -7.08
N ILE A 31 -1.74 0.38 -6.99
CA ILE A 31 -2.04 -0.38 -5.78
C ILE A 31 -0.85 -1.27 -5.42
N GLY A 32 -0.35 -1.11 -4.20
CA GLY A 32 0.62 -2.05 -3.64
C GLY A 32 -0.05 -3.39 -3.34
N ILE A 33 0.40 -4.46 -4.01
CA ILE A 33 -0.16 -5.79 -3.85
C ILE A 33 0.77 -6.69 -3.06
N SER A 34 0.31 -7.14 -1.90
CA SER A 34 1.10 -7.97 -0.97
C SER A 34 0.83 -9.47 -1.08
N GLY A 35 -0.22 -9.87 -1.79
CA GLY A 35 -0.80 -11.21 -1.75
C GLY A 35 -1.80 -11.40 -0.59
N GLY A 36 -2.06 -10.36 0.21
CA GLY A 36 -3.06 -10.36 1.27
C GLY A 36 -4.44 -9.92 0.79
N ILE A 37 -5.47 -10.27 1.58
CA ILE A 37 -6.88 -10.05 1.21
C ILE A 37 -7.24 -8.57 1.03
N ASP A 38 -6.70 -7.65 1.85
CA ASP A 38 -7.05 -6.24 1.78
C ASP A 38 -6.62 -5.62 0.46
N SER A 39 -5.37 -5.84 0.05
CA SER A 39 -4.86 -5.38 -1.23
C SER A 39 -5.57 -6.05 -2.41
N ALA A 40 -6.01 -7.31 -2.27
CA ALA A 40 -6.76 -8.01 -3.30
C ALA A 40 -8.17 -7.42 -3.47
N VAL A 41 -8.88 -7.15 -2.39
CA VAL A 41 -10.21 -6.51 -2.43
C VAL A 41 -10.12 -5.08 -2.96
N ALA A 42 -9.11 -4.32 -2.54
CA ALA A 42 -8.87 -2.99 -3.11
C ALA A 42 -8.62 -3.06 -4.63
N ALA A 43 -7.78 -3.98 -5.09
CA ALA A 43 -7.50 -4.16 -6.52
C ALA A 43 -8.78 -4.50 -7.31
N ALA A 44 -9.59 -5.43 -6.82
CA ALA A 44 -10.86 -5.80 -7.44
C ALA A 44 -11.85 -4.63 -7.50
N LEU A 45 -11.96 -3.85 -6.41
CA LEU A 45 -12.82 -2.68 -6.33
C LEU A 45 -12.43 -1.62 -7.37
N TYR A 46 -11.16 -1.24 -7.43
CA TYR A 46 -10.71 -0.23 -8.38
C TYR A 46 -10.74 -0.72 -9.84
N ALA A 47 -10.45 -2.00 -10.10
CA ALA A 47 -10.60 -2.60 -11.42
C ALA A 47 -12.06 -2.60 -11.88
N HIS A 48 -13.00 -2.86 -10.98
CA HIS A 48 -14.44 -2.77 -11.25
C HIS A 48 -14.90 -1.34 -11.55
N ILE A 49 -14.39 -0.35 -10.82
CA ILE A 49 -14.79 1.06 -10.93
C ILE A 49 -14.21 1.73 -12.18
N LEU A 50 -12.92 1.54 -12.45
CA LEU A 50 -12.17 2.28 -13.46
C LEU A 50 -11.95 1.51 -14.77
N GLY A 51 -12.04 0.18 -14.72
CA GLY A 51 -11.52 -0.72 -15.74
C GLY A 51 -10.09 -1.17 -15.45
N PRO A 52 -9.78 -2.44 -15.72
CA PRO A 52 -8.51 -3.05 -15.32
C PRO A 52 -7.29 -2.40 -15.98
N GLU A 53 -7.42 -1.85 -17.17
CA GLU A 53 -6.36 -1.16 -17.92
C GLU A 53 -5.89 0.14 -17.25
N LYS A 54 -6.70 0.69 -16.35
CA LYS A 54 -6.41 1.90 -15.59
C LYS A 54 -5.87 1.62 -14.18
N VAL A 55 -5.66 0.35 -13.85
CA VAL A 55 -5.13 -0.12 -12.57
C VAL A 55 -3.77 -0.74 -12.76
N LEU A 56 -2.77 -0.27 -12.01
CA LEU A 56 -1.43 -0.85 -11.95
C LEU A 56 -1.20 -1.48 -10.58
N LEU A 57 -0.99 -2.78 -10.57
CA LEU A 57 -0.65 -3.56 -9.38
C LEU A 57 0.87 -3.66 -9.25
N VAL A 58 1.42 -3.22 -8.12
CA VAL A 58 2.86 -3.22 -7.87
C VAL A 58 3.17 -4.17 -6.71
N ASN A 59 3.89 -5.24 -7.00
CA ASN A 59 4.43 -6.14 -5.99
C ASN A 59 5.83 -5.68 -5.59
N MET A 60 6.04 -5.47 -4.30
CA MET A 60 7.27 -4.91 -3.74
C MET A 60 7.93 -5.90 -2.76
N PRO A 61 8.52 -6.99 -3.27
CA PRO A 61 9.10 -8.00 -2.41
C PRO A 61 10.36 -7.51 -1.70
N SER A 62 10.53 -7.98 -0.47
CA SER A 62 11.79 -7.97 0.28
C SER A 62 12.29 -9.41 0.44
N VAL A 63 13.42 -9.59 1.12
CA VAL A 63 13.97 -10.93 1.41
C VAL A 63 13.03 -11.82 2.23
N TYR A 64 12.10 -11.23 2.94
CA TYR A 64 11.13 -11.94 3.80
C TYR A 64 9.88 -12.42 3.06
N ASN A 65 9.68 -12.05 1.79
CA ASN A 65 8.50 -12.45 1.04
C ASN A 65 8.66 -13.87 0.48
N SER A 66 7.69 -14.75 0.77
CA SER A 66 7.68 -16.11 0.25
C SER A 66 7.39 -16.16 -1.26
N ALA A 67 7.84 -17.25 -1.91
CA ALA A 67 7.49 -17.51 -3.31
C ALA A 67 5.95 -17.59 -3.52
N THR A 68 5.23 -18.08 -2.50
CA THR A 68 3.76 -18.20 -2.52
C THR A 68 3.07 -16.85 -2.62
N THR A 69 3.48 -15.84 -1.84
CA THR A 69 2.86 -14.50 -1.89
C THR A 69 3.11 -13.79 -3.21
N LYS A 70 4.26 -14.03 -3.84
CA LYS A 70 4.56 -13.50 -5.18
C LYS A 70 3.66 -14.14 -6.24
N GLY A 71 3.42 -15.45 -6.16
CA GLY A 71 2.52 -16.16 -7.08
C GLY A 71 1.08 -15.68 -6.98
N LEU A 72 0.55 -15.53 -5.76
CA LEU A 72 -0.82 -15.05 -5.53
C LEU A 72 -1.06 -13.63 -6.07
N ALA A 73 -0.09 -12.73 -5.93
CA ALA A 73 -0.20 -11.38 -6.45
C ALA A 73 -0.26 -11.35 -8.00
N GLN A 74 0.54 -12.17 -8.65
CA GLN A 74 0.52 -12.30 -10.11
C GLN A 74 -0.77 -12.97 -10.62
N GLU A 75 -1.21 -14.04 -9.97
CA GLU A 75 -2.46 -14.73 -10.30
C GLU A 75 -3.66 -13.78 -10.20
N LEU A 76 -3.72 -12.98 -9.13
CA LEU A 76 -4.76 -11.97 -8.97
C LEU A 76 -4.75 -10.96 -10.13
N ALA A 77 -3.57 -10.47 -10.52
CA ALA A 77 -3.44 -9.52 -11.62
C ALA A 77 -3.94 -10.11 -12.95
N VAL A 78 -3.63 -11.37 -13.22
CA VAL A 78 -4.12 -12.11 -14.40
C VAL A 78 -5.65 -12.24 -14.35
N ASN A 79 -6.20 -12.66 -13.21
CA ASN A 79 -7.64 -12.86 -13.04
C ASN A 79 -8.44 -11.56 -13.18
N LEU A 80 -7.89 -10.44 -12.69
CA LEU A 80 -8.52 -9.13 -12.83
C LEU A 80 -8.27 -8.46 -14.20
N GLY A 81 -7.28 -8.92 -14.96
CA GLY A 81 -6.85 -8.30 -16.22
C GLY A 81 -6.09 -6.97 -16.03
N CYS A 82 -5.56 -6.71 -14.83
CA CYS A 82 -4.86 -5.48 -14.49
C CYS A 82 -3.41 -5.46 -14.99
N ASN A 83 -2.86 -4.25 -15.14
CA ASN A 83 -1.41 -4.08 -15.32
C ASN A 83 -0.69 -4.55 -14.06
N TYR A 84 0.48 -5.17 -14.22
CA TYR A 84 1.25 -5.73 -13.10
C TYR A 84 2.75 -5.51 -13.28
N THR A 85 3.44 -5.21 -12.19
CA THR A 85 4.90 -5.14 -12.15
C THR A 85 5.46 -5.58 -10.80
N ILE A 86 6.73 -5.95 -10.80
CA ILE A 86 7.49 -6.28 -9.59
C ILE A 86 8.61 -5.26 -9.43
N MET A 87 8.63 -4.58 -8.29
CA MET A 87 9.65 -3.60 -7.91
C MET A 87 10.28 -3.98 -6.56
N PRO A 88 11.40 -4.72 -6.54
CA PRO A 88 12.06 -5.10 -5.29
C PRO A 88 12.53 -3.86 -4.50
N ILE A 89 12.48 -3.96 -3.17
CA ILE A 89 12.83 -2.84 -2.28
C ILE A 89 14.12 -3.07 -1.49
N GLN A 90 14.65 -4.29 -1.47
CA GLN A 90 15.72 -4.65 -0.53
C GLN A 90 16.98 -3.78 -0.69
N GLU A 91 17.44 -3.57 -1.90
CA GLU A 91 18.63 -2.77 -2.18
C GLU A 91 18.52 -1.33 -1.67
N SER A 92 17.36 -0.70 -1.88
CA SER A 92 17.09 0.65 -1.40
C SER A 92 17.03 0.73 0.13
N VAL A 93 16.42 -0.28 0.75
CA VAL A 93 16.35 -0.38 2.22
C VAL A 93 17.74 -0.57 2.83
N ASP A 94 18.54 -1.49 2.28
CA ASP A 94 19.90 -1.75 2.75
C ASP A 94 20.78 -0.51 2.60
N HIS A 95 20.69 0.19 1.47
CA HIS A 95 21.41 1.44 1.26
C HIS A 95 21.00 2.52 2.28
N THR A 96 19.71 2.66 2.59
CA THR A 96 19.23 3.62 3.59
C THR A 96 19.77 3.28 4.99
N ILE A 97 19.75 2.01 5.36
CA ILE A 97 20.29 1.54 6.65
C ILE A 97 21.79 1.83 6.74
N ASP A 98 22.53 1.49 5.69
CA ASP A 98 23.97 1.75 5.62
C ASP A 98 24.30 3.24 5.81
N GLN A 99 23.58 4.12 5.13
CA GLN A 99 23.77 5.57 5.30
C GLN A 99 23.48 6.03 6.73
N LEU A 100 22.41 5.55 7.36
CA LEU A 100 22.05 5.93 8.72
C LEU A 100 23.09 5.48 9.74
N GLU A 101 23.66 4.29 9.59
CA GLU A 101 24.60 3.71 10.55
C GLU A 101 26.05 4.19 10.34
N HIS A 102 26.44 4.60 9.15
CA HIS A 102 27.82 4.92 8.82
C HIS A 102 28.09 6.41 8.54
N ILE A 103 27.07 7.20 8.22
CA ILE A 103 27.24 8.66 8.08
C ILE A 103 27.05 9.33 9.44
N PRO A 104 28.11 9.97 10.00
CA PRO A 104 28.03 10.53 11.34
C PRO A 104 27.13 11.77 11.40
N VAL A 105 26.30 11.81 12.43
CA VAL A 105 25.58 13.02 12.83
C VAL A 105 26.51 13.90 13.64
N THR A 106 26.60 15.18 13.30
CA THR A 106 27.46 16.16 14.00
C THR A 106 26.59 17.15 14.79
N PHE A 107 26.87 17.26 16.09
CA PHE A 107 26.31 18.35 16.90
C PHE A 107 27.15 19.59 16.69
N LEU A 108 26.59 20.57 15.95
CA LEU A 108 27.34 21.73 15.45
C LEU A 108 27.85 22.68 16.56
N LYS A 109 27.29 22.62 17.77
CA LYS A 109 27.66 23.49 18.87
C LYS A 109 29.08 23.20 19.41
N ASP A 110 29.46 21.94 19.45
CA ASP A 110 30.75 21.48 20.02
C ASP A 110 31.56 20.57 19.09
N GLY A 111 31.00 20.23 17.91
CA GLY A 111 31.66 19.37 16.93
C GLY A 111 31.62 17.87 17.26
N SER A 112 30.93 17.48 18.34
CA SER A 112 30.78 16.05 18.68
C SER A 112 30.04 15.27 17.60
N LYS A 113 30.38 13.99 17.44
CA LYS A 113 29.83 13.11 16.41
C LYS A 113 29.31 11.81 17.01
N PHE A 114 28.23 11.29 16.44
CA PHE A 114 27.71 9.95 16.74
C PHE A 114 27.05 9.35 15.50
N ASN A 115 26.88 8.03 15.50
CA ASN A 115 26.16 7.33 14.44
C ASN A 115 24.78 6.92 14.95
N LEU A 116 23.80 6.97 14.05
CA LEU A 116 22.46 6.44 14.33
C LEU A 116 22.51 4.91 14.40
N GLN A 117 21.55 4.32 15.11
CA GLN A 117 21.42 2.87 15.24
C GLN A 117 20.09 2.43 14.67
N VAL A 118 20.10 1.41 13.81
CA VAL A 118 18.91 0.88 13.18
C VAL A 118 18.55 -0.47 13.81
N SER A 119 17.52 -0.47 14.67
CA SER A 119 16.95 -1.71 15.21
C SER A 119 16.08 -2.41 14.15
N SER A 120 15.70 -3.67 14.38
CA SER A 120 14.76 -4.39 13.52
C SER A 120 13.44 -3.64 13.33
N PHE A 121 12.91 -3.04 14.39
CA PHE A 121 11.71 -2.22 14.33
C PHE A 121 11.89 -0.98 13.43
N VAL A 122 13.03 -0.31 13.51
CA VAL A 122 13.34 0.82 12.61
C VAL A 122 13.46 0.35 11.17
N ALA A 123 14.12 -0.80 10.92
CA ALA A 123 14.25 -1.38 9.59
C ALA A 123 12.90 -1.74 8.96
N GLU A 124 11.94 -2.31 9.73
CA GLU A 124 10.58 -2.56 9.27
C GLU A 124 9.86 -1.26 8.85
N ASN A 125 10.02 -0.19 9.63
CA ASN A 125 9.45 1.12 9.30
C ASN A 125 10.11 1.75 8.07
N ILE A 126 11.41 1.56 7.87
CA ILE A 126 12.11 1.98 6.64
C ILE A 126 11.52 1.25 5.44
N GLN A 127 11.34 -0.08 5.52
CA GLN A 127 10.72 -0.87 4.44
C GLN A 127 9.31 -0.38 4.08
N ALA A 128 8.47 -0.14 5.09
CA ALA A 128 7.10 0.34 4.86
C ALA A 128 7.09 1.69 4.14
N ARG A 129 7.96 2.63 4.55
CA ARG A 129 8.08 3.95 3.93
C ARG A 129 8.70 3.89 2.54
N ASP A 130 9.67 3.02 2.30
CA ASP A 130 10.27 2.80 0.98
C ASP A 130 9.22 2.31 -0.03
N ARG A 131 8.34 1.39 0.37
CA ARG A 131 7.23 0.93 -0.47
C ARG A 131 6.32 2.08 -0.90
N SER A 132 5.90 2.94 0.02
CA SER A 132 4.95 4.01 -0.30
C SER A 132 5.61 5.25 -0.88
N ALA A 133 6.55 5.87 -0.16
CA ALA A 133 7.10 7.17 -0.53
C ALA A 133 8.02 7.11 -1.76
N ARG A 134 8.72 5.99 -2.00
CA ARG A 134 9.56 5.81 -3.17
C ARG A 134 8.82 5.08 -4.29
N VAL A 135 8.42 3.82 -4.05
CA VAL A 135 7.93 2.96 -5.12
C VAL A 135 6.53 3.35 -5.58
N LEU A 136 5.55 3.36 -4.67
CA LEU A 136 4.16 3.64 -5.06
C LEU A 136 3.97 5.08 -5.51
N ALA A 137 4.57 6.05 -4.84
CA ALA A 137 4.50 7.44 -5.25
C ALA A 137 5.17 7.68 -6.60
N GLY A 138 6.34 7.09 -6.84
CA GLY A 138 7.04 7.15 -8.13
C GLY A 138 6.26 6.47 -9.25
N ALA A 139 5.73 5.27 -9.01
CA ALA A 139 4.91 4.53 -9.97
C ALA A 139 3.62 5.30 -10.30
N ALA A 140 2.97 5.89 -9.29
CA ALA A 140 1.75 6.69 -9.49
C ALA A 140 2.02 7.90 -10.38
N ALA A 141 3.08 8.65 -10.12
CA ALA A 141 3.48 9.78 -10.94
C ALA A 141 3.78 9.37 -12.39
N ALA A 142 4.52 8.27 -12.58
CA ALA A 142 4.89 7.77 -13.90
C ALA A 142 3.69 7.18 -14.68
N PHE A 143 2.74 6.55 -13.98
CA PHE A 143 1.53 5.99 -14.57
C PHE A 143 0.46 7.05 -14.87
N GLY A 144 0.58 8.23 -14.26
CA GLY A 144 -0.33 9.36 -14.43
C GLY A 144 -1.57 9.26 -13.54
N GLY A 145 -1.41 8.74 -12.32
CA GLY A 145 -2.50 8.56 -11.36
C GLY A 145 -2.05 8.77 -9.90
N GLY A 146 -2.81 8.24 -8.95
CA GLY A 146 -2.48 8.21 -7.53
C GLY A 146 -2.28 6.79 -7.02
N PHE A 147 -1.65 6.63 -5.86
CA PHE A 147 -1.59 5.32 -5.20
C PHE A 147 -2.54 5.26 -3.99
N THR A 148 -3.08 4.08 -3.72
CA THR A 148 -4.11 3.85 -2.70
C THR A 148 -3.51 3.45 -1.36
N CYS A 149 -4.22 3.80 -0.27
CA CYS A 149 -4.06 3.15 1.02
C CYS A 149 -5.01 1.95 1.10
N ASN A 150 -4.51 0.79 1.54
CA ASN A 150 -5.31 -0.44 1.61
C ASN A 150 -5.59 -0.89 3.06
N ALA A 151 -5.33 -0.01 4.04
CA ALA A 151 -5.59 -0.29 5.44
C ALA A 151 -7.09 -0.48 5.70
N ASN A 152 -7.42 -1.40 6.60
CA ASN A 152 -8.78 -1.61 7.08
C ASN A 152 -8.98 -0.98 8.48
N LYS A 153 -10.23 -0.96 8.95
CA LYS A 153 -10.59 -0.38 10.24
C LYS A 153 -9.90 -1.05 11.43
N ALA A 154 -9.67 -2.35 11.38
CA ALA A 154 -9.03 -3.07 12.47
C ALA A 154 -7.56 -2.63 12.65
N GLU A 155 -6.81 -2.51 11.57
CA GLU A 155 -5.41 -2.04 11.59
C GLU A 155 -5.30 -0.61 12.11
N THR A 156 -6.17 0.27 11.65
CA THR A 156 -6.22 1.67 12.10
C THR A 156 -6.61 1.78 13.59
N THR A 157 -7.55 0.95 14.04
CA THR A 157 -8.03 0.99 15.43
C THR A 157 -6.96 0.54 16.43
N VAL A 158 -6.18 -0.49 16.10
CA VAL A 158 -5.12 -0.98 16.99
C VAL A 158 -3.80 -0.24 16.82
N GLY A 159 -3.68 0.61 15.78
CA GLY A 159 -2.47 1.37 15.49
C GLY A 159 -1.32 0.50 14.97
N TYR A 160 -1.60 -0.69 14.43
CA TYR A 160 -0.57 -1.55 13.83
C TYR A 160 -0.32 -1.14 12.38
N SER A 161 0.43 -0.07 12.23
CA SER A 161 0.76 0.51 10.92
C SER A 161 1.91 1.50 11.03
N THR A 162 2.56 1.76 9.92
CA THR A 162 3.63 2.75 9.80
C THR A 162 3.09 4.02 9.15
N LEU A 163 3.17 5.14 9.88
CA LEU A 163 2.83 6.45 9.35
C LEU A 163 3.74 6.82 8.18
N TYR A 164 3.18 7.31 7.08
CA TYR A 164 3.83 7.54 5.79
C TYR A 164 4.38 6.27 5.12
N GLY A 165 4.03 5.09 5.65
CA GLY A 165 4.29 3.78 5.09
C GLY A 165 3.01 3.18 4.53
N ASP A 166 2.51 2.12 5.14
CA ASP A 166 1.23 1.48 4.80
C ASP A 166 0.01 2.37 5.07
N GLN A 167 0.14 3.35 5.96
CA GLN A 167 -0.84 4.42 6.19
C GLN A 167 -0.53 5.65 5.32
N SER A 168 -0.54 5.47 4.00
CA SER A 168 -0.42 6.57 3.03
C SER A 168 -1.11 6.21 1.72
N GLY A 169 -1.49 7.23 0.96
CA GLY A 169 -2.25 7.11 -0.27
C GLY A 169 -3.31 8.20 -0.37
N PHE A 170 -3.85 8.41 -1.57
CA PHE A 170 -4.84 9.46 -1.79
C PHE A 170 -6.23 9.13 -1.23
N LEU A 171 -6.56 7.85 -1.10
CA LEU A 171 -7.83 7.35 -0.59
C LEU A 171 -7.64 5.97 0.04
N CYS A 172 -8.30 5.74 1.17
CA CYS A 172 -8.36 4.46 1.85
C CYS A 172 -9.79 3.91 1.78
N ALA A 173 -10.12 3.21 0.69
CA ALA A 173 -11.48 2.75 0.40
C ALA A 173 -12.01 1.69 1.41
N LEU A 174 -11.11 1.00 2.12
CA LEU A 174 -11.45 -0.04 3.10
C LEU A 174 -11.39 0.43 4.55
N ALA A 175 -11.12 1.73 4.81
CA ALA A 175 -10.86 2.25 6.16
C ALA A 175 -12.01 2.05 7.15
N ASP A 176 -13.24 2.01 6.69
CA ASP A 176 -14.43 1.82 7.52
C ASP A 176 -14.83 0.34 7.70
N LEU A 177 -14.15 -0.59 7.05
CA LEU A 177 -14.43 -2.01 7.10
C LEU A 177 -13.60 -2.72 8.16
N TRP A 178 -14.27 -3.48 9.04
CA TRP A 178 -13.61 -4.47 9.88
C TRP A 178 -13.07 -5.63 9.03
N LYS A 179 -12.04 -6.31 9.50
CA LYS A 179 -11.40 -7.42 8.76
C LYS A 179 -12.38 -8.49 8.26
N HIS A 180 -13.37 -8.87 9.08
CA HIS A 180 -14.40 -9.83 8.65
C HIS A 180 -15.26 -9.30 7.50
N GLN A 181 -15.56 -7.98 7.47
CA GLN A 181 -16.30 -7.37 6.36
C GLN A 181 -15.48 -7.34 5.07
N VAL A 182 -14.16 -7.18 5.16
CA VAL A 182 -13.28 -7.32 3.99
C VAL A 182 -13.35 -8.73 3.41
N TYR A 183 -13.36 -9.77 4.27
CA TYR A 183 -13.58 -11.15 3.81
C TYR A 183 -14.98 -11.38 3.22
N ASP A 184 -16.01 -10.76 3.80
CA ASP A 184 -17.38 -10.87 3.27
C ASP A 184 -17.51 -10.17 1.91
N LEU A 185 -16.81 -9.06 1.72
CA LEU A 185 -16.76 -8.33 0.44
C LEU A 185 -15.99 -9.09 -0.66
N ALA A 186 -15.04 -9.93 -0.27
CA ALA A 186 -14.22 -10.73 -1.20
C ALA A 186 -14.95 -11.97 -1.77
N ARG A 187 -16.12 -12.34 -1.25
CA ARG A 187 -16.94 -13.49 -1.67
C ARG A 187 -17.97 -13.13 -2.70
#